data_458cd1eb38f787862b3dface61ccb918
#
_entry.id   458cd1eb38f787862b3dface61ccb918
#
_cell.length_a   1.000
_cell.length_b   1.000
_cell.length_c   1.000
_cell.angle_alpha   90.00
_cell.angle_beta   90.00
_cell.angle_gamma   90.00
#
_symmetry.space_group_name_H-M   'P 1'
#
loop_
_entity.id
_entity.type
_entity.pdbx_description
1 polymer ?
#
loop_
_entity_poly.entity_id
_entity_poly.type
_entity_poly.pdbx_seq_one_letter_code
_entity_poly.pdbx_strand_id
1 'polypeptide(L)'
;MVAGHYLVVPTVALFLLTIAITRVSPHPQPWSRALVVTVLLVLVGRYVTWRSLSTLNFDDPINGVASAVLFAMEMLGLLVSIIQLVLLLRVRDRHTQADQMQLAVMDKTFLPSVAVFIPTYDEPEFILRRTIIGCQAMDYPNKRIYLLDDTRRPEIKQLAERLGCEYRTRPNNDHAKAGNLNSAIANTDSELIASFDADFVPTRNFLLRTVGFFQDPTVGLVQTPQSFYNPDPIARNLGLEDILTPEEEVFYRQIQPMRDGVGSVVCSGTSFV
;
A
#
# COMPACT_ATOMS: atom_id res chain seq x y z
N MET A 1 -16.22 44.82 -10.19
CA MET A 1 -14.74 44.66 -9.95
C MET A 1 -14.38 44.23 -8.53
N VAL A 2 -15.32 44.09 -7.59
CA VAL A 2 -15.06 43.72 -6.18
C VAL A 2 -14.93 42.18 -5.98
N ALA A 3 -15.47 41.34 -6.88
CA ALA A 3 -15.51 39.88 -6.72
C ALA A 3 -14.14 39.16 -6.90
N GLY A 4 -13.20 39.74 -7.64
CA GLY A 4 -11.90 39.10 -7.91
C GLY A 4 -10.95 39.04 -6.71
N HIS A 5 -10.96 40.04 -5.85
CA HIS A 5 -10.06 40.07 -4.69
C HIS A 5 -10.37 38.99 -3.64
N TYR A 6 -11.63 38.59 -3.49
CA TYR A 6 -12.04 37.58 -2.52
C TYR A 6 -11.58 36.15 -2.88
N LEU A 7 -11.23 35.90 -4.15
CA LEU A 7 -10.71 34.61 -4.62
C LEU A 7 -9.18 34.58 -4.66
N VAL A 8 -8.54 35.68 -5.07
CA VAL A 8 -7.09 35.75 -5.26
C VAL A 8 -6.36 35.75 -3.92
N VAL A 9 -6.82 36.54 -2.94
CA VAL A 9 -6.15 36.67 -1.64
C VAL A 9 -6.06 35.34 -0.87
N PRO A 10 -7.15 34.56 -0.71
CA PRO A 10 -7.07 33.24 -0.06
C PRO A 10 -6.15 32.28 -0.81
N THR A 11 -6.19 32.27 -2.14
CA THR A 11 -5.34 31.39 -2.96
C THR A 11 -3.86 31.71 -2.76
N VAL A 12 -3.49 32.98 -2.83
CA VAL A 12 -2.10 33.42 -2.58
C VAL A 12 -1.67 33.11 -1.15
N ALA A 13 -2.54 33.37 -0.17
CA ALA A 13 -2.24 33.07 1.23
C ALA A 13 -1.99 31.58 1.47
N LEU A 14 -2.81 30.69 0.87
CA LEU A 14 -2.63 29.24 0.95
C LEU A 14 -1.35 28.79 0.25
N PHE A 15 -1.03 29.35 -0.90
CA PHE A 15 0.21 29.09 -1.61
C PHE A 15 1.44 29.46 -0.78
N LEU A 16 1.45 30.65 -0.21
CA LEU A 16 2.52 31.10 0.67
C LEU A 16 2.63 30.25 1.95
N LEU A 17 1.49 29.87 2.53
CA LEU A 17 1.45 28.96 3.68
C LEU A 17 2.03 27.58 3.33
N THR A 18 1.71 27.03 2.17
CA THR A 18 2.26 25.76 1.69
C THR A 18 3.78 25.86 1.56
N ILE A 19 4.30 26.92 0.93
CA ILE A 19 5.75 27.15 0.82
C ILE A 19 6.39 27.26 2.20
N ALA A 20 5.77 28.01 3.12
CA ALA A 20 6.30 28.16 4.47
C ALA A 20 6.37 26.83 5.23
N ILE A 21 5.30 26.03 5.16
CA ILE A 21 5.25 24.70 5.80
C ILE A 21 6.33 23.79 5.22
N THR A 22 6.47 23.70 3.91
CA THR A 22 7.46 22.83 3.26
C THR A 22 8.90 23.25 3.55
N ARG A 23 9.14 24.55 3.75
CA ARG A 23 10.47 25.06 4.14
C ARG A 23 10.83 24.78 5.59
N VAL A 24 9.85 24.90 6.51
CA VAL A 24 10.05 24.70 7.95
C VAL A 24 9.99 23.23 8.33
N SER A 25 9.17 22.44 7.65
CA SER A 25 8.96 21.00 7.90
C SER A 25 9.10 20.19 6.60
N PRO A 26 10.33 20.02 6.06
CA PRO A 26 10.56 19.27 4.84
C PRO A 26 10.16 17.78 4.98
N HIS A 27 10.19 17.27 6.21
CA HIS A 27 9.64 15.95 6.55
C HIS A 27 8.35 16.10 7.37
N PRO A 28 7.28 15.31 7.06
CA PRO A 28 6.02 15.43 7.75
C PRO A 28 6.13 15.18 9.26
N GLN A 29 5.90 16.22 10.06
CA GLN A 29 5.85 16.16 11.52
C GLN A 29 4.39 16.15 12.01
N PRO A 30 4.09 15.66 13.24
CA PRO A 30 2.73 15.66 13.76
C PRO A 30 2.06 17.04 13.72
N TRP A 31 2.80 18.11 14.08
CA TRP A 31 2.28 19.48 14.07
C TRP A 31 2.00 20.01 12.66
N SER A 32 2.89 19.73 11.68
CA SER A 32 2.70 20.19 10.31
C SER A 32 1.54 19.46 9.63
N ARG A 33 1.37 18.15 9.90
CA ARG A 33 0.19 17.38 9.48
C ARG A 33 -1.09 17.97 10.08
N ALA A 34 -1.11 18.24 11.40
CA ALA A 34 -2.28 18.81 12.07
C ALA A 34 -2.66 20.17 11.47
N LEU A 35 -1.67 21.02 11.19
CA LEU A 35 -1.89 22.34 10.57
C LEU A 35 -2.51 22.19 9.17
N VAL A 36 -1.93 21.34 8.30
CA VAL A 36 -2.43 21.10 6.94
C VAL A 36 -3.85 20.51 6.99
N VAL A 37 -4.09 19.50 7.81
CA VAL A 37 -5.42 18.90 7.97
C VAL A 37 -6.46 19.92 8.44
N THR A 38 -6.10 20.77 9.42
CA THR A 38 -7.01 21.83 9.92
C THR A 38 -7.37 22.82 8.81
N VAL A 39 -6.37 23.28 8.05
CA VAL A 39 -6.61 24.20 6.94
C VAL A 39 -7.53 23.57 5.89
N LEU A 40 -7.27 22.30 5.51
CA LEU A 40 -8.10 21.60 4.53
C LEU A 40 -9.53 21.38 5.05
N LEU A 41 -9.73 21.02 6.31
CA LEU A 41 -11.06 20.89 6.92
C LEU A 41 -11.82 22.22 6.95
N VAL A 42 -11.14 23.33 7.23
CA VAL A 42 -11.75 24.66 7.17
C VAL A 42 -12.20 25.00 5.72
N LEU A 43 -11.37 24.68 4.73
CA LEU A 43 -11.73 24.87 3.32
C LEU A 43 -12.91 24.01 2.89
N VAL A 44 -12.95 22.76 3.31
CA VAL A 44 -14.10 21.85 3.07
C VAL A 44 -15.35 22.41 3.73
N GLY A 45 -15.27 22.85 4.99
CA GLY A 45 -16.40 23.46 5.71
C GLY A 45 -16.92 24.71 5.00
N ARG A 46 -16.01 25.60 4.54
CA ARG A 46 -16.37 26.77 3.73
C ARG A 46 -17.05 26.39 2.43
N TYR A 47 -16.51 25.38 1.73
CA TYR A 47 -17.08 24.88 0.49
C TYR A 47 -18.49 24.32 0.70
N VAL A 48 -18.68 23.45 1.70
CA VAL A 48 -19.99 22.86 2.03
C VAL A 48 -21.01 23.95 2.36
N THR A 49 -20.62 24.96 3.15
CA THR A 49 -21.50 26.09 3.50
C THR A 49 -21.93 26.86 2.24
N TRP A 50 -20.97 27.23 1.38
CA TRP A 50 -21.29 27.91 0.14
C TRP A 50 -22.18 27.05 -0.78
N ARG A 51 -21.86 25.79 -0.93
CA ARG A 51 -22.57 24.83 -1.78
C ARG A 51 -24.02 24.65 -1.33
N SER A 52 -24.23 24.51 -0.01
CA SER A 52 -25.56 24.32 0.58
C SER A 52 -26.44 25.56 0.49
N LEU A 53 -25.86 26.77 0.68
CA LEU A 53 -26.63 27.99 0.81
C LEU A 53 -26.80 28.75 -0.52
N SER A 54 -25.93 28.54 -1.52
CA SER A 54 -25.86 29.43 -2.67
C SER A 54 -26.03 28.72 -4.03
N THR A 55 -26.01 27.39 -4.09
CA THR A 55 -25.94 26.69 -5.39
C THR A 55 -27.01 25.64 -5.63
N LEU A 56 -27.83 25.35 -4.64
CA LEU A 56 -28.96 24.43 -4.81
C LEU A 56 -30.07 25.14 -5.59
N ASN A 57 -30.57 24.49 -6.66
CA ASN A 57 -31.63 24.98 -7.48
C ASN A 57 -32.91 24.21 -7.18
N PHE A 58 -33.93 24.91 -6.70
CA PHE A 58 -35.26 24.39 -6.37
C PHE A 58 -36.37 25.12 -7.16
N ASP A 59 -36.03 25.78 -8.29
CA ASP A 59 -36.97 26.58 -9.07
C ASP A 59 -38.11 25.73 -9.68
N ASP A 60 -37.82 24.44 -9.98
CA ASP A 60 -38.80 23.47 -10.42
C ASP A 60 -38.51 22.07 -9.83
N PRO A 61 -39.49 21.14 -9.81
CA PRO A 61 -39.33 19.83 -9.20
C PRO A 61 -38.19 18.97 -9.79
N ILE A 62 -37.95 19.05 -11.10
CA ILE A 62 -36.92 18.24 -11.79
C ILE A 62 -35.56 18.74 -11.42
N ASN A 63 -35.32 20.05 -11.50
CA ASN A 63 -34.07 20.67 -11.10
C ASN A 63 -33.82 20.50 -9.59
N GLY A 64 -34.89 20.57 -8.78
CA GLY A 64 -34.80 20.35 -7.34
C GLY A 64 -34.32 18.93 -6.97
N VAL A 65 -34.91 17.90 -7.59
CA VAL A 65 -34.48 16.50 -7.38
C VAL A 65 -33.06 16.29 -7.90
N ALA A 66 -32.73 16.74 -9.09
CA ALA A 66 -31.40 16.62 -9.67
C ALA A 66 -30.33 17.31 -8.78
N SER A 67 -30.62 18.54 -8.33
CA SER A 67 -29.72 19.31 -7.45
C SER A 67 -29.52 18.62 -6.10
N ALA A 68 -30.57 18.07 -5.51
CA ALA A 68 -30.48 17.33 -4.24
C ALA A 68 -29.68 16.03 -4.35
N VAL A 69 -29.90 15.27 -5.43
CA VAL A 69 -29.15 14.02 -5.71
C VAL A 69 -27.66 14.31 -5.90
N LEU A 70 -27.32 15.29 -6.75
CA LEU A 70 -25.93 15.68 -6.97
C LEU A 70 -25.26 16.16 -5.65
N PHE A 71 -25.96 16.96 -4.87
CA PHE A 71 -25.48 17.42 -3.58
C PHE A 71 -25.23 16.25 -2.62
N ALA A 72 -26.14 15.27 -2.55
CA ALA A 72 -25.96 14.10 -1.69
C ALA A 72 -24.75 13.25 -2.11
N MET A 73 -24.55 13.03 -3.40
CA MET A 73 -23.39 12.31 -3.94
C MET A 73 -22.07 13.05 -3.62
N GLU A 74 -22.08 14.36 -3.77
CA GLU A 74 -20.93 15.22 -3.45
C GLU A 74 -20.61 15.19 -1.94
N MET A 75 -21.60 15.27 -1.08
CA MET A 75 -21.42 15.15 0.38
C MET A 75 -20.86 13.79 0.78
N LEU A 76 -21.26 12.72 0.11
CA LEU A 76 -20.68 11.39 0.34
C LEU A 76 -19.19 11.34 -0.02
N GLY A 77 -18.81 11.92 -1.15
CA GLY A 77 -17.38 12.02 -1.55
C GLY A 77 -16.57 12.87 -0.58
N LEU A 78 -17.13 14.00 -0.13
CA LEU A 78 -16.47 14.84 0.88
C LEU A 78 -16.34 14.14 2.24
N LEU A 79 -17.33 13.36 2.65
CA LEU A 79 -17.24 12.55 3.88
C LEU A 79 -16.06 11.58 3.84
N VAL A 80 -15.88 10.87 2.72
CA VAL A 80 -14.70 9.99 2.53
C VAL A 80 -13.40 10.79 2.63
N SER A 81 -13.34 11.95 2.00
CA SER A 81 -12.16 12.84 2.05
C SER A 81 -11.89 13.34 3.48
N ILE A 82 -12.91 13.72 4.24
CA ILE A 82 -12.79 14.13 5.64
C ILE A 82 -12.24 12.98 6.49
N ILE A 83 -12.76 11.75 6.30
CA ILE A 83 -12.25 10.56 7.00
C ILE A 83 -10.75 10.38 6.71
N GLN A 84 -10.34 10.45 5.45
CA GLN A 84 -8.94 10.34 5.08
C GLN A 84 -8.07 11.44 5.72
N LEU A 85 -8.53 12.69 5.73
CA LEU A 85 -7.83 13.79 6.38
C LEU A 85 -7.67 13.56 7.89
N VAL A 86 -8.68 13.04 8.57
CA VAL A 86 -8.60 12.70 10.00
C VAL A 86 -7.63 11.55 10.25
N LEU A 87 -7.61 10.55 9.37
CA LEU A 87 -6.67 9.43 9.45
C LEU A 87 -5.21 9.88 9.28
N LEU A 88 -4.94 10.94 8.51
CA LEU A 88 -3.60 11.52 8.39
C LEU A 88 -2.99 11.97 9.73
N LEU A 89 -3.82 12.23 10.74
CA LEU A 89 -3.35 12.56 12.09
C LEU A 89 -2.88 11.32 12.87
N ARG A 90 -3.18 10.11 12.39
CA ARG A 90 -2.94 8.83 13.06
C ARG A 90 -1.85 7.98 12.42
N VAL A 91 -1.00 8.58 11.59
CA VAL A 91 0.10 7.86 10.91
C VAL A 91 1.00 7.17 11.93
N ARG A 92 1.22 5.87 11.77
CA ARG A 92 2.19 5.08 12.54
C ARG A 92 3.40 4.75 11.68
N ASP A 93 4.57 5.06 12.22
CA ASP A 93 5.85 4.60 11.68
C ASP A 93 6.32 3.39 12.52
N ARG A 94 6.49 2.25 11.87
CA ARG A 94 6.90 0.99 12.49
C ARG A 94 8.40 0.71 12.36
N HIS A 95 9.20 1.61 11.79
CA HIS A 95 10.63 1.35 11.54
C HIS A 95 11.38 1.00 12.81
N THR A 96 11.25 1.83 13.86
CA THR A 96 11.90 1.56 15.17
C THR A 96 11.40 0.26 15.79
N GLN A 97 10.12 -0.06 15.68
CA GLN A 97 9.57 -1.31 16.16
C GLN A 97 10.15 -2.50 15.38
N ALA A 98 10.25 -2.40 14.05
CA ALA A 98 10.88 -3.43 13.22
C ALA A 98 12.36 -3.64 13.60
N ASP A 99 13.09 -2.55 13.89
CA ASP A 99 14.49 -2.63 14.36
C ASP A 99 14.63 -3.35 15.71
N GLN A 100 13.67 -3.20 16.60
CA GLN A 100 13.64 -3.91 17.87
C GLN A 100 13.22 -5.38 17.71
N MET A 101 12.16 -5.64 16.95
CA MET A 101 11.61 -6.99 16.78
C MET A 101 12.54 -7.92 16.00
N GLN A 102 13.37 -7.39 15.08
CA GLN A 102 14.34 -8.20 14.33
C GLN A 102 15.42 -8.82 15.23
N LEU A 103 15.70 -8.26 16.42
CA LEU A 103 16.76 -8.75 17.29
C LEU A 103 16.53 -10.19 17.71
N ALA A 104 15.31 -10.56 18.10
CA ALA A 104 14.97 -11.93 18.47
C ALA A 104 15.11 -12.92 17.29
N VAL A 105 14.92 -12.43 16.06
CA VAL A 105 15.13 -13.24 14.84
C VAL A 105 16.63 -13.41 14.58
N MET A 106 17.43 -12.35 14.72
CA MET A 106 18.87 -12.38 14.53
C MET A 106 19.55 -13.28 15.57
N ASP A 107 19.13 -13.20 16.84
CA ASP A 107 19.63 -14.02 17.95
C ASP A 107 19.07 -15.44 17.93
N LYS A 108 18.18 -15.76 16.96
CA LYS A 108 17.52 -17.05 16.81
C LYS A 108 16.68 -17.50 18.01
N THR A 109 16.28 -16.57 18.88
CA THR A 109 15.37 -16.84 20.00
C THR A 109 13.92 -16.95 19.53
N PHE A 110 13.60 -16.36 18.35
CA PHE A 110 12.33 -16.48 17.66
C PHE A 110 12.57 -16.75 16.17
N LEU A 111 12.39 -18.00 15.74
CA LEU A 111 12.73 -18.44 14.39
C LEU A 111 11.67 -19.41 13.82
N PRO A 112 10.41 -18.96 13.70
CA PRO A 112 9.35 -19.80 13.15
C PRO A 112 9.64 -20.23 11.70
N SER A 113 9.06 -21.34 11.27
CA SER A 113 9.15 -21.79 9.88
C SER A 113 8.32 -20.89 8.96
N VAL A 114 8.89 -20.53 7.80
CA VAL A 114 8.23 -19.65 6.81
C VAL A 114 8.11 -20.36 5.47
N ALA A 115 6.88 -20.55 4.98
CA ALA A 115 6.63 -20.90 3.59
C ALA A 115 6.58 -19.64 2.73
N VAL A 116 7.47 -19.53 1.75
CA VAL A 116 7.50 -18.41 0.80
C VAL A 116 6.81 -18.85 -0.48
N PHE A 117 5.67 -18.25 -0.80
CA PHE A 117 4.85 -18.57 -1.96
C PHE A 117 5.07 -17.58 -3.10
N ILE A 118 5.31 -18.12 -4.29
CA ILE A 118 5.42 -17.38 -5.55
C ILE A 118 4.35 -17.94 -6.50
N PRO A 119 3.10 -17.40 -6.47
CA PRO A 119 2.07 -17.79 -7.42
C PRO A 119 2.42 -17.29 -8.82
N THR A 120 2.29 -18.15 -9.82
CA THR A 120 2.51 -17.82 -11.24
C THR A 120 1.41 -18.41 -12.11
N TYR A 121 1.12 -17.71 -13.22
CA TYR A 121 0.16 -18.16 -14.22
C TYR A 121 0.80 -18.26 -15.61
N ASP A 122 1.34 -17.15 -16.13
CA ASP A 122 1.93 -17.07 -17.47
C ASP A 122 3.22 -16.25 -17.53
N GLU A 123 3.79 -15.92 -16.39
CA GLU A 123 5.03 -15.14 -16.35
C GLU A 123 6.19 -15.96 -16.94
N PRO A 124 7.05 -15.30 -17.76
CA PRO A 124 8.17 -15.97 -18.42
C PRO A 124 9.27 -16.41 -17.44
N GLU A 125 10.02 -17.45 -17.82
CA GLU A 125 11.08 -18.06 -17.00
C GLU A 125 12.06 -17.04 -16.43
N PHE A 126 12.47 -16.03 -17.21
CA PHE A 126 13.46 -15.05 -16.77
C PHE A 126 12.96 -14.13 -15.65
N ILE A 127 11.65 -13.88 -15.58
CA ILE A 127 11.00 -13.13 -14.47
C ILE A 127 11.01 -14.00 -13.22
N LEU A 128 10.43 -15.21 -13.31
CA LEU A 128 10.35 -16.16 -12.20
C LEU A 128 11.72 -16.47 -11.60
N ARG A 129 12.74 -16.62 -12.45
CA ARG A 129 14.11 -16.85 -12.01
C ARG A 129 14.62 -15.75 -11.08
N ARG A 130 14.35 -14.48 -11.39
CA ARG A 130 14.78 -13.34 -10.55
C ARG A 130 14.08 -13.39 -9.20
N THR A 131 12.78 -13.64 -9.19
CA THR A 131 11.99 -13.71 -7.97
C THR A 131 12.41 -14.88 -7.08
N ILE A 132 12.60 -16.07 -7.64
CA ILE A 132 13.09 -17.25 -6.88
C ILE A 132 14.46 -16.95 -6.26
N ILE A 133 15.42 -16.45 -7.03
CA ILE A 133 16.76 -16.11 -6.53
C ILE A 133 16.66 -15.02 -5.46
N GLY A 134 15.83 -14.00 -5.64
CA GLY A 134 15.60 -12.96 -4.63
C GLY A 134 15.03 -13.54 -3.32
N CYS A 135 14.05 -14.43 -3.41
CA CYS A 135 13.50 -15.12 -2.25
C CYS A 135 14.53 -16.02 -1.55
N GLN A 136 15.37 -16.70 -2.31
CA GLN A 136 16.48 -17.51 -1.75
C GLN A 136 17.52 -16.66 -1.03
N ALA A 137 17.80 -15.46 -1.55
CA ALA A 137 18.79 -14.53 -1.02
C ALA A 137 18.35 -13.83 0.28
N MET A 138 17.09 -13.98 0.72
CA MET A 138 16.65 -13.44 2.01
C MET A 138 17.45 -14.02 3.17
N ASP A 139 17.92 -13.16 4.08
CA ASP A 139 18.74 -13.51 5.24
C ASP A 139 17.85 -14.13 6.36
N TYR A 140 17.25 -15.29 6.08
CA TYR A 140 16.42 -16.04 7.03
C TYR A 140 16.61 -17.55 6.81
N PRO A 141 17.12 -18.31 7.81
CA PRO A 141 17.51 -19.70 7.59
C PRO A 141 16.35 -20.68 7.55
N ASN A 142 15.26 -20.43 8.29
CA ASN A 142 14.13 -21.36 8.41
C ASN A 142 13.00 -21.03 7.42
N LYS A 143 13.34 -20.94 6.11
CA LYS A 143 12.39 -20.68 5.02
C LYS A 143 12.41 -21.79 3.99
N ARG A 144 11.25 -22.05 3.37
CA ARG A 144 11.09 -22.89 2.18
C ARG A 144 10.40 -22.11 1.09
N ILE A 145 10.86 -22.25 -0.15
CA ILE A 145 10.33 -21.49 -1.29
C ILE A 145 9.52 -22.41 -2.17
N TYR A 146 8.31 -22.00 -2.50
CA TYR A 146 7.35 -22.73 -3.30
C TYR A 146 6.96 -21.91 -4.52
N LEU A 147 7.17 -22.46 -5.70
CA LEU A 147 6.65 -21.94 -6.95
C LEU A 147 5.30 -22.60 -7.24
N LEU A 148 4.23 -21.80 -7.24
CA LEU A 148 2.85 -22.27 -7.36
C LEU A 148 2.36 -22.01 -8.80
N ASP A 149 2.51 -22.98 -9.71
CA ASP A 149 2.19 -22.81 -11.13
C ASP A 149 0.80 -23.34 -11.48
N ASP A 150 -0.12 -22.42 -11.74
CA ASP A 150 -1.51 -22.75 -12.15
C ASP A 150 -1.60 -23.23 -13.61
N THR A 151 -0.58 -23.05 -14.43
CA THR A 151 -0.55 -23.48 -15.84
C THR A 151 0.20 -24.79 -16.06
N ARG A 152 0.84 -25.35 -15.05
CA ARG A 152 1.47 -26.69 -15.05
C ARG A 152 2.54 -26.85 -16.13
N ARG A 153 3.38 -25.82 -16.30
CA ARG A 153 4.41 -25.74 -17.36
C ARG A 153 5.60 -26.62 -17.05
N PRO A 154 5.96 -27.57 -17.94
CA PRO A 154 7.13 -28.44 -17.72
C PRO A 154 8.46 -27.67 -17.62
N GLU A 155 8.63 -26.60 -18.39
CA GLU A 155 9.82 -25.74 -18.38
C GLU A 155 9.97 -25.00 -17.05
N ILE A 156 8.86 -24.57 -16.44
CA ILE A 156 8.85 -23.90 -15.15
C ILE A 156 9.11 -24.88 -14.01
N LYS A 157 8.63 -26.12 -14.13
CA LYS A 157 9.00 -27.20 -13.22
C LYS A 157 10.51 -27.46 -13.25
N GLN A 158 11.10 -27.55 -14.43
CA GLN A 158 12.55 -27.71 -14.59
C GLN A 158 13.33 -26.54 -14.03
N LEU A 159 12.82 -25.30 -14.19
CA LEU A 159 13.42 -24.11 -13.57
C LEU A 159 13.45 -24.24 -12.05
N ALA A 160 12.32 -24.61 -11.43
CA ALA A 160 12.22 -24.77 -9.98
C ALA A 160 13.20 -25.85 -9.48
N GLU A 161 13.28 -26.98 -10.15
CA GLU A 161 14.20 -28.07 -9.82
C GLU A 161 15.69 -27.60 -9.93
N ARG A 162 16.06 -26.89 -11.01
CA ARG A 162 17.42 -26.35 -11.19
C ARG A 162 17.80 -25.36 -10.10
N LEU A 163 16.85 -24.58 -9.59
CA LEU A 163 17.08 -23.57 -8.56
C LEU A 163 16.88 -24.11 -7.13
N GLY A 164 16.47 -25.40 -6.96
CA GLY A 164 16.19 -25.95 -5.63
C GLY A 164 14.97 -25.34 -4.94
N CYS A 165 13.96 -24.96 -5.73
CA CYS A 165 12.68 -24.42 -5.27
C CYS A 165 11.61 -25.52 -5.38
N GLU A 166 10.71 -25.63 -4.41
CA GLU A 166 9.61 -26.60 -4.49
C GLU A 166 8.58 -26.15 -5.53
N TYR A 167 8.29 -27.03 -6.50
CA TYR A 167 7.28 -26.79 -7.52
C TYR A 167 5.96 -27.44 -7.12
N ARG A 168 4.89 -26.65 -7.14
CA ARG A 168 3.53 -27.12 -6.83
C ARG A 168 2.53 -26.70 -7.89
N THR A 169 1.57 -27.59 -8.15
CA THR A 169 0.43 -27.35 -9.03
C THR A 169 -0.84 -27.83 -8.33
N ARG A 170 -1.97 -27.41 -8.85
CA ARG A 170 -3.30 -27.90 -8.43
C ARG A 170 -4.12 -28.38 -9.63
N PRO A 171 -5.17 -29.20 -9.44
CA PRO A 171 -5.92 -29.80 -10.57
C PRO A 171 -6.74 -28.77 -11.36
N ASN A 172 -7.24 -27.71 -10.73
CA ASN A 172 -8.05 -26.65 -11.34
C ASN A 172 -7.48 -25.27 -11.01
N ASN A 173 -8.02 -24.23 -11.66
CA ASN A 173 -7.60 -22.85 -11.45
C ASN A 173 -8.71 -22.01 -10.79
N ASP A 174 -9.61 -22.64 -10.03
CA ASP A 174 -10.71 -21.96 -9.37
C ASP A 174 -10.20 -20.88 -8.43
N HIS A 175 -10.88 -19.72 -8.45
CA HIS A 175 -10.51 -18.53 -7.67
C HIS A 175 -9.12 -17.95 -7.96
N ALA A 176 -8.54 -18.23 -9.13
CA ALA A 176 -7.28 -17.67 -9.61
C ALA A 176 -6.17 -17.67 -8.53
N LYS A 177 -5.43 -16.57 -8.35
CA LYS A 177 -4.34 -16.43 -7.37
C LYS A 177 -4.76 -16.78 -5.94
N ALA A 178 -5.94 -16.34 -5.50
CA ALA A 178 -6.41 -16.62 -4.14
C ALA A 178 -6.63 -18.12 -3.91
N GLY A 179 -7.22 -18.82 -4.90
CA GLY A 179 -7.40 -20.27 -4.84
C GLY A 179 -6.07 -21.02 -4.86
N ASN A 180 -5.07 -20.54 -5.63
CA ASN A 180 -3.73 -21.10 -5.67
C ASN A 180 -3.04 -20.99 -4.30
N LEU A 181 -3.07 -19.79 -3.71
CA LEU A 181 -2.53 -19.55 -2.37
C LEU A 181 -3.24 -20.42 -1.31
N ASN A 182 -4.58 -20.46 -1.29
CA ASN A 182 -5.34 -21.27 -0.34
C ASN A 182 -5.01 -22.76 -0.46
N SER A 183 -4.84 -23.26 -1.68
CA SER A 183 -4.42 -24.65 -1.91
C SER A 183 -3.01 -24.90 -1.34
N ALA A 184 -2.08 -23.97 -1.51
CA ALA A 184 -0.73 -24.11 -0.97
C ALA A 184 -0.71 -24.00 0.56
N ILE A 185 -1.51 -23.11 1.15
CA ILE A 185 -1.68 -22.97 2.60
C ILE A 185 -2.17 -24.29 3.21
N ALA A 186 -3.20 -24.89 2.63
CA ALA A 186 -3.75 -26.16 3.13
C ALA A 186 -2.77 -27.35 3.08
N ASN A 187 -1.67 -27.21 2.32
CA ASN A 187 -0.67 -28.25 2.10
C ASN A 187 0.73 -27.84 2.60
N THR A 188 0.83 -26.98 3.59
CA THR A 188 2.09 -26.63 4.25
C THR A 188 1.93 -26.69 5.76
N ASP A 189 2.98 -27.15 6.45
CA ASP A 189 3.07 -27.18 7.92
C ASP A 189 3.87 -25.98 8.47
N SER A 190 4.20 -24.98 7.64
CA SER A 190 4.94 -23.82 8.10
C SER A 190 4.08 -22.92 9.00
N GLU A 191 4.68 -22.37 10.04
CA GLU A 191 4.01 -21.54 11.03
C GLU A 191 3.59 -20.18 10.43
N LEU A 192 4.39 -19.66 9.50
CA LEU A 192 4.14 -18.38 8.81
C LEU A 192 4.19 -18.57 7.29
N ILE A 193 3.52 -17.66 6.60
CA ILE A 193 3.46 -17.64 5.14
C ILE A 193 3.87 -16.26 4.66
N ALA A 194 4.86 -16.19 3.77
CA ALA A 194 5.19 -14.98 3.02
C ALA A 194 4.74 -15.17 1.56
N SER A 195 4.17 -14.14 0.94
CA SER A 195 3.76 -14.19 -0.47
C SER A 195 4.34 -13.04 -1.27
N PHE A 196 4.89 -13.38 -2.44
CA PHE A 196 5.42 -12.43 -3.42
C PHE A 196 4.83 -12.73 -4.78
N ASP A 197 4.48 -11.69 -5.53
CA ASP A 197 4.11 -11.84 -6.93
C ASP A 197 5.27 -12.39 -7.76
N ALA A 198 4.96 -13.00 -8.89
CA ALA A 198 5.93 -13.64 -9.75
C ALA A 198 7.03 -12.71 -10.28
N ASP A 199 6.78 -11.43 -10.32
CA ASP A 199 7.69 -10.34 -10.75
C ASP A 199 8.28 -9.52 -9.60
N PHE A 200 8.01 -9.93 -8.34
CA PHE A 200 8.46 -9.20 -7.15
C PHE A 200 9.75 -9.78 -6.58
N VAL A 201 10.76 -8.93 -6.39
CA VAL A 201 12.05 -9.33 -5.79
C VAL A 201 12.17 -8.75 -4.38
N PRO A 202 12.08 -9.58 -3.32
CA PRO A 202 12.19 -9.09 -1.95
C PRO A 202 13.61 -8.59 -1.62
N THR A 203 13.70 -7.67 -0.67
CA THR A 203 14.99 -7.29 -0.08
C THR A 203 15.52 -8.40 0.82
N ARG A 204 16.85 -8.48 0.97
CA ARG A 204 17.51 -9.54 1.76
C ARG A 204 17.04 -9.58 3.22
N ASN A 205 16.75 -8.43 3.81
CA ASN A 205 16.31 -8.28 5.19
C ASN A 205 14.78 -8.38 5.39
N PHE A 206 14.01 -8.73 4.36
CA PHE A 206 12.55 -8.75 4.43
C PHE A 206 12.04 -9.59 5.60
N LEU A 207 12.39 -10.87 5.66
CA LEU A 207 11.94 -11.76 6.73
C LEU A 207 12.52 -11.40 8.10
N LEU A 208 13.76 -10.91 8.17
CA LEU A 208 14.35 -10.42 9.41
C LEU A 208 13.52 -9.31 10.05
N ARG A 209 12.99 -8.38 9.22
CA ARG A 209 12.26 -7.21 9.68
C ARG A 209 10.77 -7.44 9.88
N THR A 210 10.21 -8.52 9.35
CA THR A 210 8.77 -8.80 9.40
C THR A 210 8.40 -9.90 10.37
N VAL A 211 9.16 -10.99 10.41
CA VAL A 211 8.85 -12.18 11.22
C VAL A 211 8.79 -11.86 12.72
N GLY A 212 9.66 -10.99 13.19
CA GLY A 212 9.71 -10.64 14.62
C GLY A 212 8.41 -10.06 15.19
N PHE A 213 7.54 -9.46 14.36
CA PHE A 213 6.24 -8.94 14.80
C PHE A 213 5.29 -10.02 15.30
N PHE A 214 5.41 -11.26 14.81
CA PHE A 214 4.58 -12.39 15.21
C PHE A 214 4.91 -12.97 16.59
N GLN A 215 5.87 -12.38 17.32
CA GLN A 215 6.01 -12.61 18.77
C GLN A 215 4.78 -12.09 19.54
N ASP A 216 4.06 -11.13 18.97
CA ASP A 216 2.75 -10.69 19.47
C ASP A 216 1.66 -11.56 18.82
N PRO A 217 0.95 -12.40 19.60
CA PRO A 217 -0.08 -13.29 19.07
C PRO A 217 -1.30 -12.57 18.49
N THR A 218 -1.40 -11.26 18.67
CA THR A 218 -2.49 -10.43 18.08
C THR A 218 -2.17 -9.98 16.67
N VAL A 219 -0.93 -10.15 16.19
CA VAL A 219 -0.52 -9.82 14.83
C VAL A 219 -0.87 -10.96 13.88
N GLY A 220 -1.83 -10.71 12.98
CA GLY A 220 -2.24 -11.67 11.96
C GLY A 220 -1.67 -11.40 10.57
N LEU A 221 -1.13 -10.20 10.33
CA LEU A 221 -0.57 -9.82 9.03
C LEU A 221 0.46 -8.69 9.19
N VAL A 222 1.57 -8.82 8.50
CA VAL A 222 2.55 -7.73 8.31
C VAL A 222 2.69 -7.43 6.83
N GLN A 223 2.21 -6.27 6.40
CA GLN A 223 2.32 -5.77 5.03
C GLN A 223 3.49 -4.81 4.92
N THR A 224 4.37 -5.01 3.95
CA THR A 224 5.47 -4.06 3.67
C THR A 224 5.17 -3.16 2.48
N PRO A 225 5.87 -2.02 2.37
CA PRO A 225 5.84 -1.21 1.16
C PRO A 225 6.36 -1.98 -0.05
N GLN A 226 5.82 -1.62 -1.21
CA GLN A 226 6.34 -2.00 -2.52
C GLN A 226 6.97 -0.79 -3.19
N SER A 227 7.92 -1.02 -4.07
CA SER A 227 8.50 0.02 -4.91
C SER A 227 8.77 -0.55 -6.30
N PHE A 228 8.44 0.19 -7.34
CA PHE A 228 8.69 -0.23 -8.71
C PHE A 228 10.14 0.06 -9.09
N TYR A 229 10.79 -0.92 -9.68
CA TYR A 229 12.14 -0.76 -10.22
C TYR A 229 12.17 0.13 -11.46
N ASN A 230 11.12 0.06 -12.28
CA ASN A 230 10.98 0.86 -13.48
C ASN A 230 10.20 2.14 -13.16
N PRO A 231 10.66 3.32 -13.60
CA PRO A 231 9.92 4.55 -13.46
C PRO A 231 8.60 4.49 -14.25
N ASP A 232 7.59 5.24 -13.80
CA ASP A 232 6.33 5.37 -14.53
C ASP A 232 6.58 5.84 -15.97
N PRO A 233 6.02 5.14 -16.99
CA PRO A 233 6.27 5.48 -18.39
C PRO A 233 5.81 6.89 -18.77
N ILE A 234 4.72 7.39 -18.16
CA ILE A 234 4.19 8.74 -18.45
C ILE A 234 5.12 9.78 -17.84
N ALA A 235 5.51 9.63 -16.58
CA ALA A 235 6.46 10.52 -15.92
C ALA A 235 7.78 10.58 -16.71
N ARG A 236 8.29 9.43 -17.13
CA ARG A 236 9.52 9.32 -17.93
C ARG A 236 9.41 10.00 -19.29
N ASN A 237 8.31 9.78 -20.02
CA ASN A 237 8.08 10.40 -21.32
C ASN A 237 7.95 11.93 -21.25
N LEU A 238 7.55 12.45 -20.08
CA LEU A 238 7.46 13.88 -19.81
C LEU A 238 8.75 14.46 -19.20
N GLY A 239 9.76 13.64 -18.90
CA GLY A 239 10.98 14.06 -18.18
C GLY A 239 10.70 14.54 -16.75
N LEU A 240 9.70 13.97 -16.11
CA LEU A 240 9.23 14.34 -14.76
C LEU A 240 9.43 13.21 -13.72
N GLU A 241 10.14 12.15 -14.06
CA GLU A 241 10.36 10.98 -13.18
C GLU A 241 11.04 11.33 -11.85
N ASP A 242 11.86 12.38 -11.82
CA ASP A 242 12.52 12.86 -10.60
C ASP A 242 11.69 13.87 -9.80
N ILE A 243 10.57 14.33 -10.35
CA ILE A 243 9.72 15.38 -9.76
C ILE A 243 8.39 14.82 -9.24
N LEU A 244 7.78 13.91 -10.01
CA LEU A 244 6.50 13.31 -9.66
C LEU A 244 6.72 12.14 -8.71
N THR A 245 6.06 12.20 -7.57
CA THR A 245 6.04 11.06 -6.63
C THR A 245 5.21 9.92 -7.25
N PRO A 246 5.76 8.71 -7.38
CA PRO A 246 5.00 7.56 -7.85
C PRO A 246 3.75 7.30 -6.99
N GLU A 247 2.66 6.85 -7.61
CA GLU A 247 1.38 6.64 -6.93
C GLU A 247 1.48 5.60 -5.80
N GLU A 248 2.25 4.54 -6.00
CA GLU A 248 2.51 3.51 -5.00
C GLU A 248 3.21 4.07 -3.76
N GLU A 249 4.08 5.07 -3.88
CA GLU A 249 4.69 5.71 -2.72
C GLU A 249 3.66 6.43 -1.86
N VAL A 250 2.68 7.10 -2.47
CA VAL A 250 1.57 7.72 -1.73
C VAL A 250 0.77 6.65 -0.99
N PHE A 251 0.47 5.52 -1.64
CA PHE A 251 -0.26 4.43 -1.01
C PHE A 251 0.52 3.82 0.16
N TYR A 252 1.75 3.39 -0.07
CA TYR A 252 2.54 2.66 0.95
C TYR A 252 3.15 3.55 2.03
N ARG A 253 3.52 4.80 1.70
CA ARG A 253 4.16 5.71 2.66
C ARG A 253 3.18 6.62 3.41
N GLN A 254 1.95 6.77 2.92
CA GLN A 254 0.95 7.62 3.56
C GLN A 254 -0.31 6.86 3.93
N ILE A 255 -0.99 6.21 2.96
CA ILE A 255 -2.29 5.59 3.19
C ILE A 255 -2.18 4.37 4.11
N GLN A 256 -1.26 3.44 3.86
CA GLN A 256 -1.09 2.26 4.70
C GLN A 256 -0.70 2.60 6.15
N PRO A 257 0.28 3.50 6.43
CA PRO A 257 0.60 3.92 7.79
C PRO A 257 -0.54 4.65 8.53
N MET A 258 -1.42 5.38 7.81
CA MET A 258 -2.63 5.95 8.39
C MET A 258 -3.60 4.85 8.81
N ARG A 259 -3.80 3.85 7.95
CA ARG A 259 -4.68 2.71 8.20
C ARG A 259 -4.15 1.82 9.34
N ASP A 260 -2.83 1.64 9.42
CA ASP A 260 -2.18 0.96 10.56
C ASP A 260 -2.47 1.68 11.88
N GLY A 261 -2.51 3.01 11.88
CA GLY A 261 -2.87 3.82 13.04
C GLY A 261 -4.24 3.51 13.65
N VAL A 262 -5.14 2.89 12.90
CA VAL A 262 -6.50 2.50 13.31
C VAL A 262 -6.76 0.99 13.17
N GLY A 263 -5.72 0.19 12.94
CA GLY A 263 -5.82 -1.27 12.83
C GLY A 263 -6.56 -1.77 11.58
N SER A 264 -6.54 -1.01 10.47
CA SER A 264 -7.25 -1.34 9.23
C SER A 264 -6.34 -1.41 8.01
N VAL A 265 -5.16 -2.02 8.18
CA VAL A 265 -4.21 -2.25 7.07
C VAL A 265 -4.86 -3.05 5.96
N VAL A 266 -4.53 -2.74 4.71
CA VAL A 266 -4.98 -3.49 3.53
C VAL A 266 -3.87 -4.45 3.10
N CYS A 267 -4.20 -5.73 2.97
CA CYS A 267 -3.33 -6.68 2.29
C CYS A 267 -3.33 -6.38 0.78
N SER A 268 -2.19 -6.01 0.23
CA SER A 268 -2.05 -5.69 -1.20
C SER A 268 -1.85 -6.93 -2.08
N GLY A 269 -1.87 -8.14 -1.48
CA GLY A 269 -1.77 -9.40 -2.19
C GLY A 269 -0.34 -9.84 -2.53
N THR A 270 0.66 -9.05 -2.20
CA THR A 270 2.09 -9.37 -2.32
C THR A 270 2.90 -8.67 -1.24
N SER A 271 4.15 -9.11 -1.01
CA SER A 271 5.07 -8.48 -0.05
C SER A 271 4.51 -8.44 1.38
N PHE A 272 3.91 -9.54 1.81
CA PHE A 272 3.37 -9.71 3.17
C PHE A 272 3.83 -11.03 3.83
N VAL A 273 3.71 -11.06 5.14
CA VAL A 273 3.87 -12.25 5.96
C VAL A 273 2.61 -12.47 6.79
#